data_93dba784e3b342a6be05395d3b86fdfe
#
_entry.id   93dba784e3b342a6be05395d3b86fdfe
#
_cell.length_a   1.000
_cell.length_b   1.000
_cell.length_c   1.000
_cell.angle_alpha   90.00
_cell.angle_beta   90.00
_cell.angle_gamma   90.00
#
_symmetry.space_group_name_H-M   'P 1'
#
loop_
_entity.id
_entity.type
_entity.pdbx_description
1 polymer ?
#
loop_
_entity_poly.entity_id
_entity_poly.type
_entity_poly.pdbx_seq_one_letter_code
_entity_poly.pdbx_strand_id
1 'polypeptide(L)'
;MDLIKTLVIQPIVYDNFSTGHAEAVPETVQLIQGDLHDFTFLKHIMGQYEIDAVLHFAASSQVGESMVDPGKYYYNNVAGTLGLLDAMRESGVEYIVFSSTGGRLRGTGPGSYYGRHAPSSNECLWPDKLMIENMLRDYSMAYGLHYVALRYFNAAGASLWEISGKTIIRKPISFP
;
A
#
# COMPACT_ATOMS: atom_id res chain seq x y z
N MET A 1 -9.14 -10.96 5.58
CA MET A 1 -8.94 -12.32 6.14
C MET A 1 -9.84 -13.39 5.57
N ASP A 2 -10.98 -13.05 5.02
CA ASP A 2 -11.83 -14.04 4.32
C ASP A 2 -11.20 -14.60 3.04
N LEU A 3 -10.28 -13.89 2.41
CA LEU A 3 -9.50 -14.41 1.27
C LEU A 3 -8.67 -15.66 1.62
N ILE A 4 -8.14 -15.73 2.84
CA ILE A 4 -7.36 -16.88 3.32
C ILE A 4 -8.22 -18.15 3.42
N LYS A 5 -9.49 -17.99 3.78
CA LYS A 5 -10.43 -19.12 3.94
C LYS A 5 -11.06 -19.58 2.63
N THR A 6 -11.11 -18.71 1.63
CA THR A 6 -11.81 -18.95 0.36
C THR A 6 -10.85 -19.35 -0.78
N LEU A 7 -9.62 -18.89 -0.72
CA LEU A 7 -8.57 -19.23 -1.68
C LEU A 7 -7.44 -19.95 -0.93
N VAL A 8 -6.78 -20.89 -1.59
CA VAL A 8 -5.58 -21.58 -1.03
C VAL A 8 -4.39 -20.61 -1.13
N ILE A 9 -4.49 -19.48 -0.42
CA ILE A 9 -3.42 -18.47 -0.35
C ILE A 9 -2.76 -18.61 1.02
N GLN A 10 -1.43 -18.67 1.02
CA GLN A 10 -0.62 -18.60 2.24
C GLN A 10 -0.04 -17.19 2.36
N PRO A 11 -0.68 -16.29 3.12
CA PRO A 11 -0.18 -14.94 3.26
C PRO A 11 1.02 -14.90 4.20
N ILE A 12 1.94 -14.01 3.85
CA ILE A 12 3.05 -13.59 4.71
C ILE A 12 2.88 -12.10 4.95
N VAL A 13 2.94 -11.66 6.19
CA VAL A 13 2.91 -10.25 6.56
C VAL A 13 4.33 -9.76 6.78
N TYR A 14 4.72 -8.73 6.05
CA TYR A 14 5.97 -8.01 6.23
C TYR A 14 5.66 -6.56 6.63
N ASP A 15 6.04 -6.15 7.83
CA ASP A 15 5.68 -4.85 8.41
C ASP A 15 6.80 -4.37 9.35
N ASN A 16 7.08 -3.07 9.37
CA ASN A 16 8.06 -2.47 10.30
C ASN A 16 7.45 -2.05 11.65
N PHE A 17 6.12 -2.19 11.78
CA PHE A 17 5.33 -1.81 12.96
C PHE A 17 5.46 -0.34 13.39
N SER A 18 5.84 0.55 12.48
CA SER A 18 5.88 1.99 12.78
C SER A 18 4.51 2.57 13.15
N THR A 19 3.43 1.97 12.63
CA THR A 19 2.04 2.34 12.91
C THR A 19 1.13 1.13 13.10
N GLY A 20 1.60 -0.07 12.77
CA GLY A 20 0.87 -1.33 12.87
C GLY A 20 1.02 -1.98 14.25
N HIS A 21 0.22 -3.00 14.50
CA HIS A 21 0.24 -3.79 15.73
C HIS A 21 0.38 -5.27 15.38
N ALA A 22 1.39 -5.95 15.92
CA ALA A 22 1.66 -7.36 15.67
C ALA A 22 0.46 -8.25 16.08
N GLU A 23 -0.24 -7.85 17.13
CA GLU A 23 -1.42 -8.55 17.66
C GLU A 23 -2.61 -8.57 16.69
N ALA A 24 -2.59 -7.70 15.69
CA ALA A 24 -3.62 -7.69 14.63
C ALA A 24 -3.41 -8.79 13.59
N VAL A 25 -2.25 -9.44 13.58
CA VAL A 25 -1.93 -10.54 12.67
C VAL A 25 -2.28 -11.87 13.36
N PRO A 26 -3.11 -12.73 12.75
CA PRO A 26 -3.43 -14.04 13.32
C PRO A 26 -2.18 -14.89 13.52
N GLU A 27 -2.13 -15.67 14.58
CA GLU A 27 -1.03 -16.59 14.88
C GLU A 27 -0.78 -17.63 13.77
N THR A 28 -1.78 -17.89 12.93
CA THR A 28 -1.68 -18.81 11.78
C THR A 28 -0.99 -18.18 10.57
N VAL A 29 -0.70 -16.88 10.60
CA VAL A 29 -0.08 -16.13 9.49
C VAL A 29 1.38 -15.86 9.83
N GLN A 30 2.27 -16.20 8.90
CA GLN A 30 3.68 -15.88 9.05
C GLN A 30 3.88 -14.37 9.10
N LEU A 31 4.43 -13.89 10.21
CA LEU A 31 4.76 -12.50 10.43
C LEU A 31 6.28 -12.30 10.41
N ILE A 32 6.74 -11.34 9.62
CA ILE A 32 8.14 -10.97 9.49
C ILE A 32 8.26 -9.46 9.74
N GLN A 33 9.01 -9.10 10.75
CA GLN A 33 9.31 -7.69 11.01
C GLN A 33 10.46 -7.23 10.12
N GLY A 34 10.22 -6.19 9.32
CA GLY A 34 11.23 -5.61 8.44
C GLY A 34 10.77 -4.30 7.82
N ASP A 35 11.70 -3.59 7.21
CA ASP A 35 11.47 -2.29 6.56
C ASP A 35 11.68 -2.38 5.05
N LEU A 36 10.87 -1.66 4.26
CA LEU A 36 10.99 -1.60 2.79
C LEU A 36 12.33 -1.04 2.31
N HIS A 37 13.04 -0.31 3.19
CA HIS A 37 14.38 0.23 2.89
C HIS A 37 15.49 -0.81 3.08
N ASP A 38 15.22 -1.93 3.74
CA ASP A 38 16.17 -3.05 3.79
C ASP A 38 15.99 -3.96 2.57
N PHE A 39 16.47 -3.47 1.44
CA PHE A 39 16.43 -4.18 0.15
C PHE A 39 17.02 -5.60 0.23
N THR A 40 18.13 -5.76 0.94
CA THR A 40 18.81 -7.06 1.05
C THR A 40 17.96 -8.08 1.80
N PHE A 41 17.38 -7.67 2.91
CA PHE A 41 16.49 -8.51 3.71
C PHE A 41 15.19 -8.81 2.96
N LEU A 42 14.60 -7.81 2.31
CA LEU A 42 13.37 -7.96 1.52
C LEU A 42 13.55 -8.97 0.38
N LYS A 43 14.66 -8.87 -0.36
CA LYS A 43 15.03 -9.83 -1.40
C LYS A 43 15.25 -11.24 -0.85
N HIS A 44 15.92 -11.35 0.29
CA HIS A 44 16.12 -12.64 0.96
C HIS A 44 14.78 -13.30 1.32
N ILE A 45 13.84 -12.54 1.90
CA ILE A 45 12.50 -13.02 2.25
C ILE A 45 11.73 -13.47 1.00
N MET A 46 11.75 -12.69 -0.07
CA MET A 46 11.08 -13.06 -1.32
C MET A 46 11.59 -14.40 -1.88
N GLY A 47 12.89 -14.62 -1.86
CA GLY A 47 13.48 -15.88 -2.31
C GLY A 47 13.24 -17.05 -1.35
N GLN A 48 13.29 -16.80 -0.03
CA GLN A 48 13.08 -17.84 0.99
C GLN A 48 11.67 -18.41 0.97
N TYR A 49 10.68 -17.56 0.73
CA TYR A 49 9.26 -17.94 0.81
C TYR A 49 8.60 -18.12 -0.57
N GLU A 50 9.37 -18.05 -1.64
CA GLU A 50 8.87 -18.26 -3.03
C GLU A 50 7.62 -17.42 -3.30
N ILE A 51 7.71 -16.09 -3.10
CA ILE A 51 6.58 -15.17 -3.18
C ILE A 51 6.04 -15.09 -4.62
N ASP A 52 4.76 -15.37 -4.80
CA ASP A 52 4.08 -15.27 -6.10
C ASP A 52 3.61 -13.83 -6.41
N ALA A 53 3.14 -13.11 -5.40
CA ALA A 53 2.56 -11.78 -5.58
C ALA A 53 2.68 -10.92 -4.32
N VAL A 54 2.69 -9.61 -4.51
CA VAL A 54 2.74 -8.62 -3.43
C VAL A 54 1.43 -7.86 -3.33
N LEU A 55 0.91 -7.72 -2.10
CA LEU A 55 -0.17 -6.79 -1.75
C LEU A 55 0.44 -5.62 -0.98
N HIS A 56 0.66 -4.50 -1.67
CA HIS A 56 1.37 -3.35 -1.11
C HIS A 56 0.42 -2.36 -0.43
N PHE A 57 0.33 -2.46 0.90
CA PHE A 57 -0.42 -1.57 1.78
C PHE A 57 0.47 -0.69 2.67
N ALA A 58 1.76 -0.97 2.69
CA ALA A 58 2.72 -0.24 3.53
C ALA A 58 2.90 1.19 3.00
N ALA A 59 2.31 2.16 3.70
CA ALA A 59 2.47 3.57 3.39
C ALA A 59 2.04 4.43 4.57
N SER A 60 2.75 5.54 4.78
CA SER A 60 2.26 6.62 5.63
C SER A 60 1.07 7.29 4.97
N SER A 61 -0.02 7.51 5.71
CA SER A 61 -1.32 7.94 5.15
C SER A 61 -2.01 9.07 5.93
N GLN A 62 -1.29 9.76 6.81
CA GLN A 62 -1.84 10.87 7.60
C GLN A 62 -1.70 12.20 6.85
N VAL A 63 -2.81 12.74 6.35
CA VAL A 63 -2.83 13.99 5.55
C VAL A 63 -2.19 15.15 6.32
N GLY A 64 -2.54 15.35 7.58
CA GLY A 64 -2.03 16.46 8.39
C GLY A 64 -0.51 16.39 8.59
N GLU A 65 0.05 15.20 8.82
CA GLU A 65 1.49 15.02 8.98
C GLU A 65 2.22 15.23 7.65
N SER A 66 1.67 14.79 6.53
CA SER A 66 2.30 14.95 5.22
C SER A 66 2.49 16.41 4.81
N MET A 67 1.67 17.31 5.32
CA MET A 67 1.79 18.75 5.09
C MET A 67 2.91 19.39 5.92
N VAL A 68 3.28 18.78 7.04
CA VAL A 68 4.33 19.28 7.95
C VAL A 68 5.68 18.68 7.61
N ASP A 69 5.71 17.38 7.29
CA ASP A 69 6.94 16.65 6.95
C ASP A 69 6.75 15.82 5.66
N PRO A 70 6.72 16.49 4.50
CA PRO A 70 6.59 15.78 3.22
C PRO A 70 7.78 14.88 2.90
N GLY A 71 8.98 15.21 3.41
CA GLY A 71 10.19 14.40 3.20
C GLY A 71 10.04 12.99 3.73
N LYS A 72 9.47 12.83 4.92
CA LYS A 72 9.15 11.52 5.53
C LYS A 72 8.24 10.69 4.60
N TYR A 73 7.25 11.32 3.98
CA TYR A 73 6.30 10.64 3.10
C TYR A 73 6.93 10.20 1.78
N TYR A 74 7.70 11.06 1.14
CA TYR A 74 8.45 10.67 -0.06
C TYR A 74 9.47 9.56 0.24
N TYR A 75 10.20 9.68 1.33
CA TYR A 75 11.15 8.66 1.71
C TYR A 75 10.44 7.32 1.98
N ASN A 76 9.45 7.32 2.87
CA ASN A 76 8.76 6.08 3.23
C ASN A 76 7.96 5.49 2.06
N ASN A 77 7.13 6.30 1.38
CA ASN A 77 6.19 5.78 0.40
C ASN A 77 6.85 5.57 -0.96
N VAL A 78 7.61 6.54 -1.46
CA VAL A 78 8.18 6.47 -2.82
C VAL A 78 9.49 5.69 -2.83
N ALA A 79 10.44 6.06 -1.97
CA ALA A 79 11.73 5.36 -1.94
C ALA A 79 11.58 3.94 -1.42
N GLY A 80 10.74 3.69 -0.39
CA GLY A 80 10.43 2.34 0.08
C GLY A 80 9.78 1.48 -0.99
N THR A 81 8.84 2.04 -1.77
CA THR A 81 8.24 1.31 -2.90
C THR A 81 9.24 1.03 -4.02
N LEU A 82 10.17 1.94 -4.29
CA LEU A 82 11.23 1.69 -5.27
C LEU A 82 12.08 0.49 -4.86
N GLY A 83 12.50 0.43 -3.59
CA GLY A 83 13.23 -0.72 -3.04
C GLY A 83 12.44 -2.03 -3.15
N LEU A 84 11.12 -1.98 -2.87
CA LEU A 84 10.22 -3.12 -3.05
C LEU A 84 10.19 -3.60 -4.51
N LEU A 85 10.00 -2.70 -5.47
CA LEU A 85 9.94 -3.04 -6.90
C LEU A 85 11.25 -3.62 -7.42
N ASP A 86 12.39 -3.10 -6.97
CA ASP A 86 13.69 -3.66 -7.31
C ASP A 86 13.90 -5.05 -6.69
N ALA A 87 13.50 -5.25 -5.44
CA ALA A 87 13.55 -6.56 -4.80
C ALA A 87 12.66 -7.59 -5.51
N MET A 88 11.45 -7.20 -5.91
CA MET A 88 10.54 -8.03 -6.71
C MET A 88 11.18 -8.43 -8.03
N ARG A 89 11.72 -7.45 -8.78
CA ARG A 89 12.37 -7.68 -10.07
C ARG A 89 13.55 -8.67 -9.95
N GLU A 90 14.39 -8.49 -8.93
CA GLU A 90 15.56 -9.36 -8.73
C GLU A 90 15.21 -10.75 -8.19
N SER A 91 14.04 -10.90 -7.58
CA SER A 91 13.53 -12.19 -7.08
C SER A 91 12.56 -12.88 -8.05
N GLY A 92 12.26 -12.28 -9.20
CA GLY A 92 11.34 -12.84 -10.19
C GLY A 92 9.85 -12.75 -9.79
N VAL A 93 9.49 -11.86 -8.86
CA VAL A 93 8.09 -11.65 -8.45
C VAL A 93 7.44 -10.65 -9.39
N GLU A 94 6.49 -11.12 -10.19
CA GLU A 94 5.93 -10.35 -11.32
C GLU A 94 4.59 -9.68 -11.03
N TYR A 95 3.92 -9.97 -9.91
CA TYR A 95 2.56 -9.50 -9.63
C TYR A 95 2.50 -8.60 -8.41
N ILE A 96 1.87 -7.42 -8.56
CA ILE A 96 1.64 -6.49 -7.44
C ILE A 96 0.25 -5.87 -7.47
N VAL A 97 -0.40 -5.84 -6.33
CA VAL A 97 -1.61 -5.04 -6.08
C VAL A 97 -1.24 -3.88 -5.18
N PHE A 98 -1.41 -2.68 -5.66
CA PHE A 98 -1.07 -1.45 -4.94
C PHE A 98 -2.32 -0.76 -4.38
N SER A 99 -2.26 -0.44 -3.10
CA SER A 99 -3.25 0.39 -2.41
C SER A 99 -3.03 1.87 -2.74
N SER A 100 -3.66 2.34 -3.83
CA SER A 100 -3.63 3.73 -4.24
C SER A 100 -4.72 4.55 -3.51
N THR A 101 -5.08 5.71 -4.02
CA THR A 101 -6.06 6.62 -3.41
C THR A 101 -7.09 7.09 -4.41
N GLY A 102 -8.35 7.18 -3.96
CA GLY A 102 -9.45 7.81 -4.70
C GLY A 102 -9.35 9.33 -4.76
N GLY A 103 -8.43 9.93 -4.04
CA GLY A 103 -8.28 11.37 -3.95
C GLY A 103 -8.11 12.10 -5.30
N ARG A 104 -7.51 11.47 -6.33
CA ARG A 104 -7.44 11.98 -7.70
C ARG A 104 -8.81 12.22 -8.36
N LEU A 105 -9.86 11.67 -7.79
CA LEU A 105 -11.22 11.75 -8.35
C LEU A 105 -11.98 12.97 -7.82
N ARG A 106 -11.43 13.74 -6.88
CA ARG A 106 -12.03 14.98 -6.37
C ARG A 106 -11.67 16.15 -7.28
N GLY A 107 -12.64 16.89 -7.74
CA GLY A 107 -12.43 18.18 -8.44
C GLY A 107 -13.05 18.30 -9.82
N THR A 108 -13.91 17.39 -10.19
CA THR A 108 -14.69 17.50 -11.43
C THR A 108 -16.18 17.50 -11.11
N GLY A 109 -16.92 18.36 -11.76
CA GLY A 109 -18.35 18.52 -11.57
C GLY A 109 -19.16 17.22 -11.73
N PRO A 110 -20.50 17.27 -11.60
CA PRO A 110 -21.33 16.08 -11.59
C PRO A 110 -21.09 15.16 -12.79
N GLY A 111 -20.63 13.94 -12.54
CA GLY A 111 -20.53 12.87 -13.55
C GLY A 111 -19.14 12.42 -13.99
N SER A 112 -18.04 12.96 -13.45
CA SER A 112 -16.69 12.63 -13.92
C SER A 112 -15.90 11.79 -12.93
N TYR A 113 -15.98 10.47 -13.05
CA TYR A 113 -15.11 9.50 -12.33
C TYR A 113 -13.92 9.03 -13.17
N TYR A 114 -13.62 9.67 -14.30
CA TYR A 114 -12.53 9.27 -15.18
C TYR A 114 -11.25 10.07 -14.94
N GLY A 115 -10.20 9.39 -14.50
CA GLY A 115 -8.92 9.86 -13.98
C GLY A 115 -8.03 10.72 -14.88
N ARG A 116 -8.54 11.73 -15.59
CA ARG A 116 -7.75 12.60 -16.47
C ARG A 116 -7.55 14.02 -15.96
N HIS A 117 -7.90 14.32 -14.72
CA HIS A 117 -7.81 15.69 -14.20
C HIS A 117 -6.58 15.90 -13.32
N ALA A 118 -5.91 17.02 -13.51
CA ALA A 118 -4.80 17.46 -12.67
C ALA A 118 -5.27 17.62 -11.21
N PRO A 119 -4.46 17.23 -10.21
CA PRO A 119 -4.79 17.43 -8.82
C PRO A 119 -4.90 18.93 -8.52
N SER A 120 -6.05 19.37 -8.05
CA SER A 120 -6.30 20.76 -7.65
C SER A 120 -6.17 20.97 -6.13
N SER A 121 -5.52 20.07 -5.41
CA SER A 121 -5.45 20.12 -3.97
C SER A 121 -4.03 20.33 -3.45
N ASN A 122 -3.93 21.12 -2.40
CA ASN A 122 -2.71 21.39 -1.64
C ASN A 122 -2.34 20.21 -0.70
N GLU A 123 -2.81 18.99 -0.96
CA GLU A 123 -2.58 17.82 -0.12
C GLU A 123 -1.38 17.02 -0.63
N CYS A 124 -0.34 16.86 0.20
CA CYS A 124 0.90 16.17 -0.15
C CYS A 124 0.79 14.65 -0.34
N LEU A 125 -0.28 14.01 0.15
CA LEU A 125 -0.47 12.55 0.02
C LEU A 125 -0.81 12.05 -1.40
N TRP A 126 -1.10 12.94 -2.32
CA TRP A 126 -1.52 12.56 -3.66
C TRP A 126 -0.37 12.47 -4.65
N PRO A 127 0.63 13.36 -4.55
CA PRO A 127 1.82 13.26 -5.39
C PRO A 127 2.59 11.96 -5.19
N ASP A 128 2.75 11.48 -3.96
CA ASP A 128 3.49 10.25 -3.68
C ASP A 128 2.80 9.01 -4.27
N LYS A 129 1.48 8.88 -4.09
CA LYS A 129 0.72 7.76 -4.68
C LYS A 129 0.70 7.83 -6.21
N LEU A 130 0.65 9.03 -6.80
CA LEU A 130 0.76 9.22 -8.23
C LEU A 130 2.15 8.85 -8.76
N MET A 131 3.21 9.23 -8.03
CA MET A 131 4.58 8.82 -8.37
C MET A 131 4.71 7.30 -8.38
N ILE A 132 4.17 6.62 -7.37
CA ILE A 132 4.17 5.16 -7.31
C ILE A 132 3.40 4.55 -8.49
N GLU A 133 2.22 5.08 -8.86
CA GLU A 133 1.49 4.60 -10.04
C GLU A 133 2.30 4.78 -11.33
N ASN A 134 3.06 5.88 -11.47
CA ASN A 134 3.96 6.07 -12.61
C ASN A 134 5.12 5.06 -12.57
N MET A 135 5.73 4.82 -11.42
CA MET A 135 6.77 3.80 -11.26
C MET A 135 6.26 2.41 -11.65
N LEU A 136 5.07 2.01 -11.18
CA LEU A 136 4.44 0.74 -11.53
C LEU A 136 4.24 0.60 -13.04
N ARG A 137 3.76 1.65 -13.71
CA ARG A 137 3.62 1.67 -15.16
C ARG A 137 4.96 1.52 -15.87
N ASP A 138 5.97 2.25 -15.43
CA ASP A 138 7.29 2.25 -16.05
C ASP A 138 7.99 0.89 -15.83
N TYR A 139 7.85 0.26 -14.66
CA TYR A 139 8.31 -1.10 -14.38
C TYR A 139 7.54 -2.15 -15.20
N SER A 140 6.25 -1.95 -15.41
CA SER A 140 5.46 -2.82 -16.29
C SER A 140 5.97 -2.78 -17.72
N MET A 141 6.25 -1.58 -18.24
CA MET A 141 6.74 -1.40 -19.59
C MET A 141 8.18 -1.92 -19.79
N ALA A 142 9.04 -1.70 -18.80
CA ALA A 142 10.47 -2.03 -18.90
C ALA A 142 10.79 -3.47 -18.53
N TYR A 143 10.08 -4.05 -17.57
CA TYR A 143 10.43 -5.32 -16.93
C TYR A 143 9.30 -6.34 -16.92
N GLY A 144 8.13 -6.02 -17.50
CA GLY A 144 7.00 -6.94 -17.56
C GLY A 144 6.20 -7.10 -16.26
N LEU A 145 6.35 -6.18 -15.31
CA LEU A 145 5.59 -6.21 -14.05
C LEU A 145 4.09 -6.12 -14.33
N HIS A 146 3.32 -7.02 -13.74
CA HIS A 146 1.86 -7.00 -13.76
C HIS A 146 1.34 -6.30 -12.50
N TYR A 147 0.61 -5.19 -12.66
CA TYR A 147 0.13 -4.45 -11.51
C TYR A 147 -1.34 -4.09 -11.58
N VAL A 148 -1.96 -3.96 -10.42
CA VAL A 148 -3.30 -3.39 -10.22
C VAL A 148 -3.20 -2.29 -9.17
N ALA A 149 -3.59 -1.05 -9.52
CA ALA A 149 -3.70 0.05 -8.58
C ALA A 149 -5.16 0.23 -8.15
N LEU A 150 -5.48 -0.15 -6.92
CA LEU A 150 -6.81 -0.02 -6.35
C LEU A 150 -6.99 1.38 -5.79
N ARG A 151 -7.94 2.14 -6.33
CA ARG A 151 -8.27 3.51 -5.90
C ARG A 151 -9.57 3.51 -5.11
N TYR A 152 -9.46 3.67 -3.81
CA TYR A 152 -10.61 3.80 -2.91
C TYR A 152 -10.42 4.99 -1.97
N PHE A 153 -11.53 5.52 -1.44
CA PHE A 153 -11.50 6.63 -0.49
C PHE A 153 -11.25 6.13 0.94
N ASN A 154 -12.11 5.24 1.39
CA ASN A 154 -12.02 4.63 2.70
C ASN A 154 -12.39 3.15 2.60
N ALA A 155 -11.52 2.29 3.11
CA ALA A 155 -11.88 0.90 3.32
C ALA A 155 -12.86 0.83 4.51
N ALA A 156 -14.00 0.18 4.31
CA ALA A 156 -14.99 -0.05 5.34
C ALA A 156 -15.24 -1.56 5.47
N GLY A 157 -15.53 -2.00 6.67
CA GLY A 157 -15.81 -3.39 6.99
C GLY A 157 -14.83 -3.93 8.04
N ALA A 158 -15.36 -4.75 8.91
CA ALA A 158 -14.60 -5.56 9.85
C ALA A 158 -15.12 -7.00 9.75
N SER A 159 -14.27 -7.98 10.00
CA SER A 159 -14.72 -9.36 10.10
C SER A 159 -15.74 -9.50 11.23
N LEU A 160 -16.85 -10.20 10.96
CA LEU A 160 -17.86 -10.47 11.97
C LEU A 160 -17.37 -11.46 13.05
N TRP A 161 -16.25 -12.13 12.78
CA TRP A 161 -15.76 -13.25 13.59
C TRP A 161 -14.46 -12.94 14.34
N GLU A 162 -13.80 -11.83 14.04
CA GLU A 162 -12.54 -11.44 14.65
C GLU A 162 -12.47 -9.92 14.81
N ILE A 163 -11.91 -9.46 15.93
CA ILE A 163 -11.58 -8.07 16.14
C ILE A 163 -10.34 -7.74 15.27
N SER A 164 -10.51 -7.80 13.96
CA SER A 164 -9.52 -7.36 13.00
C SER A 164 -9.80 -5.90 12.65
N GLY A 165 -9.60 -5.03 13.60
CA GLY A 165 -9.72 -3.60 13.38
C GLY A 165 -8.35 -2.96 13.48
N LYS A 166 -7.89 -2.27 12.42
CA LYS A 166 -6.92 -1.23 12.60
C LYS A 166 -7.50 -0.30 13.66
N THR A 167 -6.90 -0.24 14.85
CA THR A 167 -7.33 0.70 15.88
C THR A 167 -6.93 2.10 15.39
N ILE A 168 -7.75 2.65 14.50
CA ILE A 168 -7.68 4.05 14.15
C ILE A 168 -8.49 4.75 15.24
N ILE A 169 -7.83 5.40 16.17
CA ILE A 169 -8.46 6.42 17.01
C ILE A 169 -8.84 7.54 16.05
N ARG A 170 -10.05 7.46 15.49
CA ARG A 170 -10.62 8.54 14.70
C ARG A 170 -11.19 9.58 15.65
N LYS A 171 -10.73 10.82 15.56
CA LYS A 171 -11.61 11.93 15.84
C LYS A 171 -12.82 11.79 14.89
N PRO A 172 -14.06 11.85 15.39
CA PRO A 172 -15.23 11.78 14.53
C PRO A 172 -15.12 12.87 13.44
N ILE A 173 -15.25 12.47 12.19
CA ILE A 173 -15.42 13.42 11.10
C ILE A 173 -16.83 13.99 11.30
N SER A 174 -16.94 15.20 11.82
CA SER A 174 -18.18 15.95 11.76
C SER A 174 -18.40 16.35 10.32
N PHE A 175 -19.39 15.77 9.68
CA PHE A 175 -19.93 16.31 8.44
C PHE A 175 -20.71 17.59 8.78
N PRO A 176 -20.56 18.68 8.02
CA PRO A 176 -21.41 19.85 8.15
C PRO A 176 -22.84 19.55 7.75
#